data_400be260a6393507174c5409ba9b08b9
#
_entry.id   400be260a6393507174c5409ba9b08b9
#
_cell.length_a   1.000
_cell.length_b   1.000
_cell.length_c   1.000
_cell.angle_alpha   90.00
_cell.angle_beta   90.00
_cell.angle_gamma   90.00
#
_symmetry.space_group_name_H-M   'P 1'
#
loop_
_entity.id
_entity.type
_entity.pdbx_description
1 polymer ?
#
loop_
_entity_poly.entity_id
_entity_poly.type
_entity_poly.pdbx_seq_one_letter_code
_entity_poly.pdbx_strand_id
1 'polypeptide(L)'
;MTSESIHDVTDVIRSAARTLHDADIDTPEHDAKLLLAEACGRDLRDKDKAMLMGEPLDGLPREHASFDAPDAGAASSDSSATAGNAVTTALARFHAMIARRAAREPLQYITGHAPFRYLDLEVGPGVFIPRTETETVVQAGIDWLTRERLSTPRIVDLCAGSGAIGLSLVTEVRGAQVWAVEKVPRTYDWTMRNWRRISR
;
A
#
# COMPACT_ATOMS: atom_id res chain seq x y z
N MET A 1 -30.35 -13.53 23.61
CA MET A 1 -29.37 -13.89 22.60
C MET A 1 -29.62 -12.96 21.42
N THR A 2 -28.93 -11.82 21.42
CA THR A 2 -29.05 -10.77 20.40
C THR A 2 -28.23 -11.20 19.19
N SER A 3 -28.91 -11.34 18.06
CA SER A 3 -28.31 -11.51 16.73
C SER A 3 -27.37 -10.32 16.50
N GLU A 4 -26.06 -10.54 16.58
CA GLU A 4 -25.09 -9.59 16.09
C GLU A 4 -25.29 -9.49 14.56
N SER A 5 -25.82 -8.34 14.16
CA SER A 5 -26.00 -8.01 12.75
C SER A 5 -24.63 -8.02 12.07
N ILE A 6 -24.48 -8.92 11.12
CA ILE A 6 -23.39 -8.92 10.14
C ILE A 6 -23.43 -7.54 9.48
N HIS A 7 -22.45 -6.70 9.79
CA HIS A 7 -22.35 -5.38 9.16
C HIS A 7 -22.01 -5.61 7.69
N ASP A 8 -22.88 -5.14 6.80
CA ASP A 8 -22.59 -5.09 5.37
C ASP A 8 -21.33 -4.24 5.15
N VAL A 9 -20.42 -4.70 4.30
CA VAL A 9 -19.20 -3.97 3.90
C VAL A 9 -19.52 -2.54 3.50
N THR A 10 -20.64 -2.34 2.81
CA THR A 10 -21.14 -1.04 2.37
C THR A 10 -21.44 -0.10 3.54
N ASP A 11 -22.04 -0.62 4.62
CA ASP A 11 -22.37 0.19 5.80
C ASP A 11 -21.13 0.57 6.60
N VAL A 12 -20.16 -0.34 6.71
CA VAL A 12 -18.86 -0.07 7.35
C VAL A 12 -18.12 1.03 6.62
N ILE A 13 -18.03 0.97 5.28
CA ILE A 13 -17.38 2.00 4.47
C ILE A 13 -18.14 3.31 4.56
N ARG A 14 -19.46 3.31 4.46
CA ARG A 14 -20.29 4.52 4.55
C ARG A 14 -20.10 5.24 5.88
N SER A 15 -20.06 4.49 6.99
CA SER A 15 -19.81 5.04 8.32
C SER A 15 -18.41 5.66 8.42
N ALA A 16 -17.40 4.96 7.95
CA ALA A 16 -16.02 5.46 7.93
C ALA A 16 -15.86 6.69 7.03
N ALA A 17 -16.47 6.69 5.85
CA ALA A 17 -16.46 7.83 4.95
C ALA A 17 -17.06 9.09 5.56
N ARG A 18 -18.15 8.95 6.35
CA ARG A 18 -18.71 10.09 7.11
C ARG A 18 -17.70 10.64 8.12
N THR A 19 -17.05 9.75 8.89
CA THR A 19 -16.03 10.17 9.86
C THR A 19 -14.89 10.93 9.19
N LEU A 20 -14.45 10.49 8.01
CA LEU A 20 -13.39 11.16 7.24
C LEU A 20 -13.87 12.47 6.62
N HIS A 21 -15.11 12.52 6.14
CA HIS A 21 -15.73 13.75 5.64
C HIS A 21 -15.82 14.82 6.73
N ASP A 22 -16.25 14.44 7.93
CA ASP A 22 -16.34 15.35 9.08
C ASP A 22 -14.98 15.86 9.56
N ALA A 23 -13.89 15.17 9.15
CA ALA A 23 -12.50 15.57 9.38
C ALA A 23 -11.91 16.36 8.18
N ASP A 24 -12.72 16.82 7.23
CA ASP A 24 -12.33 17.54 6.01
C ASP A 24 -11.30 16.77 5.15
N ILE A 25 -11.47 15.46 4.99
CA ILE A 25 -10.68 14.67 4.05
C ILE A 25 -11.31 14.77 2.67
N ASP A 26 -10.52 15.13 1.66
CA ASP A 26 -11.00 15.41 0.29
C ASP A 26 -11.60 14.18 -0.41
N THR A 27 -11.10 12.97 -0.10
CA THR A 27 -11.51 11.71 -0.73
C THR A 27 -11.98 10.67 0.28
N PRO A 28 -13.03 10.96 1.09
CA PRO A 28 -13.36 10.15 2.27
C PRO A 28 -13.79 8.72 1.92
N GLU A 29 -14.55 8.53 0.85
CA GLU A 29 -14.98 7.20 0.39
C GLU A 29 -13.83 6.37 -0.15
N HIS A 30 -12.97 6.98 -0.96
CA HIS A 30 -11.79 6.34 -1.52
C HIS A 30 -10.83 5.90 -0.42
N ASP A 31 -10.54 6.80 0.52
CA ASP A 31 -9.65 6.52 1.64
C ASP A 31 -10.21 5.40 2.54
N ALA A 32 -11.53 5.42 2.83
CA ALA A 32 -12.17 4.36 3.60
C ALA A 32 -12.07 2.99 2.91
N LYS A 33 -12.26 2.93 1.58
CA LYS A 33 -12.11 1.70 0.79
C LYS A 33 -10.68 1.16 0.85
N LEU A 34 -9.69 2.01 0.64
CA LEU A 34 -8.27 1.64 0.69
C LEU A 34 -7.88 1.12 2.08
N LEU A 35 -8.29 1.82 3.14
CA LEU A 35 -7.98 1.43 4.52
C LEU A 35 -8.66 0.12 4.92
N LEU A 36 -9.87 -0.14 4.43
CA LEU A 36 -10.51 -1.43 4.64
C LEU A 36 -9.78 -2.54 3.88
N ALA A 37 -9.29 -2.27 2.65
CA ALA A 37 -8.48 -3.17 1.87
C ALA A 37 -7.24 -3.59 2.65
N GLU A 38 -6.51 -2.62 3.14
CA GLU A 38 -5.31 -2.81 3.92
C GLU A 38 -5.58 -3.59 5.23
N ALA A 39 -6.61 -3.20 5.96
CA ALA A 39 -6.98 -3.87 7.21
C ALA A 39 -7.28 -5.37 7.03
N CYS A 40 -7.79 -5.75 5.87
CA CYS A 40 -8.11 -7.15 5.52
C CYS A 40 -6.97 -7.86 4.77
N GLY A 41 -5.81 -7.22 4.56
CA GLY A 41 -4.70 -7.81 3.80
C GLY A 41 -5.03 -8.14 2.35
N ARG A 42 -5.90 -7.33 1.69
CA ARG A 42 -6.35 -7.58 0.31
C ARG A 42 -5.97 -6.46 -0.65
N ASP A 43 -5.78 -6.80 -1.90
CA ASP A 43 -5.68 -5.83 -3.00
C ASP A 43 -7.03 -5.09 -3.18
N LEU A 44 -6.99 -3.81 -3.54
CA LEU A 44 -8.16 -2.97 -3.80
C LEU A 44 -9.07 -3.56 -4.88
N ARG A 45 -8.50 -4.22 -5.89
CA ARG A 45 -9.26 -4.86 -6.99
C ARG A 45 -10.22 -5.94 -6.52
N ASP A 46 -9.81 -6.74 -5.53
CA ASP A 46 -10.66 -7.80 -4.97
C ASP A 46 -11.82 -7.22 -4.18
N LYS A 47 -11.67 -6.03 -3.61
CA LYS A 47 -12.71 -5.37 -2.83
C LYS A 47 -13.74 -4.62 -3.63
N ASP A 48 -13.32 -3.97 -4.70
CA ASP A 48 -14.26 -3.34 -5.62
C ASP A 48 -15.21 -4.43 -6.18
N LYS A 49 -14.67 -5.63 -6.40
CA LYS A 49 -15.47 -6.79 -6.82
C LYS A 49 -16.41 -7.29 -5.72
N ALA A 50 -15.91 -7.46 -4.49
CA ALA A 50 -16.73 -7.91 -3.35
C ALA A 50 -17.82 -6.89 -2.99
N MET A 51 -17.51 -5.58 -3.06
CA MET A 51 -18.48 -4.51 -2.85
C MET A 51 -19.57 -4.47 -3.91
N LEU A 52 -19.22 -4.71 -5.19
CA LEU A 52 -20.19 -4.78 -6.28
C LEU A 52 -21.11 -6.01 -6.18
N MET A 53 -20.59 -7.08 -5.55
CA MET A 53 -21.32 -8.34 -5.38
C MET A 53 -22.13 -8.41 -4.10
N GLY A 54 -22.03 -7.44 -3.17
CA GLY A 54 -22.74 -7.43 -1.89
C GLY A 54 -22.31 -8.54 -0.94
N GLU A 55 -21.08 -9.00 -1.03
CA GLU A 55 -20.57 -10.10 -0.21
C GLU A 55 -20.40 -9.69 1.27
N PRO A 56 -20.78 -10.54 2.22
CA PRO A 56 -20.55 -10.29 3.64
C PRO A 56 -19.07 -10.36 4.02
N LEU A 57 -18.68 -9.67 5.09
CA LEU A 57 -17.30 -9.58 5.59
C LEU A 57 -16.68 -10.92 6.00
N ASP A 58 -17.49 -11.92 6.34
CA ASP A 58 -17.06 -13.26 6.73
C ASP A 58 -16.55 -14.12 5.56
N GLY A 59 -16.84 -13.75 4.33
CA GLY A 59 -16.25 -14.33 3.11
C GLY A 59 -14.82 -13.88 2.77
N LEU A 60 -14.19 -13.05 3.60
CA LEU A 60 -12.84 -12.52 3.37
C LEU A 60 -11.76 -13.59 3.59
N PRO A 61 -10.84 -13.90 2.62
CA PRO A 61 -9.79 -14.89 2.81
C PRO A 61 -8.82 -14.52 3.92
N ARG A 62 -8.34 -15.55 4.57
CA ARG A 62 -7.38 -15.48 5.66
C ARG A 62 -5.98 -15.26 5.11
N GLU A 63 -5.25 -14.37 5.78
CA GLU A 63 -3.80 -14.19 5.84
C GLU A 63 -2.95 -14.46 4.58
N HIS A 64 -2.25 -13.42 4.14
CA HIS A 64 -0.93 -13.64 3.58
C HIS A 64 -0.01 -14.06 4.73
N ALA A 65 0.27 -15.35 4.80
CA ALA A 65 1.31 -15.90 5.65
C ALA A 65 2.64 -15.21 5.30
N SER A 66 3.21 -14.54 6.28
CA SER A 66 4.62 -14.19 6.28
C SER A 66 5.44 -15.46 6.05
N PHE A 67 6.32 -15.36 5.08
CA PHE A 67 7.33 -16.35 4.75
C PHE A 67 8.09 -16.80 6.01
N ASP A 68 8.23 -18.13 6.16
CA ASP A 68 9.00 -18.90 7.14
C ASP A 68 8.39 -19.18 8.53
N ALA A 69 7.74 -20.36 8.61
CA ALA A 69 7.92 -21.28 9.73
C ALA A 69 7.61 -22.74 9.31
N PRO A 70 8.35 -23.75 9.79
CA PRO A 70 8.22 -25.12 9.31
C PRO A 70 7.02 -25.86 9.89
N ASP A 71 6.58 -26.80 9.08
CA ASP A 71 5.58 -27.83 9.25
C ASP A 71 5.31 -28.33 10.68
N ALA A 72 4.07 -28.22 11.13
CA ALA A 72 3.57 -29.01 12.26
C ALA A 72 2.07 -29.30 12.07
N GLY A 73 1.79 -30.53 11.68
CA GLY A 73 0.71 -31.41 12.11
C GLY A 73 -0.72 -30.89 12.17
N ALA A 74 -1.56 -31.55 11.38
CA ALA A 74 -3.01 -31.51 11.37
C ALA A 74 -3.68 -31.53 12.77
N ALA A 75 -4.59 -30.57 13.00
CA ALA A 75 -5.71 -30.76 13.91
C ALA A 75 -6.94 -30.02 13.37
N SER A 76 -7.94 -30.81 13.03
CA SER A 76 -9.29 -30.40 12.64
C SER A 76 -10.06 -29.80 13.81
N SER A 77 -11.04 -28.97 13.48
CA SER A 77 -12.15 -28.44 14.27
C SER A 77 -11.97 -27.05 14.88
N ASP A 78 -12.71 -26.20 14.35
CA ASP A 78 -13.38 -24.98 14.78
C ASP A 78 -13.21 -23.80 13.81
N SER A 79 -13.70 -23.99 12.58
CA SER A 79 -13.52 -22.98 11.50
C SER A 79 -14.37 -21.71 11.70
N SER A 80 -15.47 -21.77 12.46
CA SER A 80 -16.37 -20.62 12.65
C SER A 80 -15.86 -19.62 13.69
N ALA A 81 -15.33 -20.11 14.82
CA ALA A 81 -14.77 -19.26 15.87
C ALA A 81 -13.51 -18.52 15.41
N THR A 82 -12.69 -19.17 14.59
CA THR A 82 -11.47 -18.56 14.01
C THR A 82 -11.81 -17.48 12.98
N ALA A 83 -12.85 -17.67 12.17
CA ALA A 83 -13.32 -16.68 11.20
C ALA A 83 -13.89 -15.43 11.89
N GLY A 84 -14.74 -15.58 12.90
CA GLY A 84 -15.26 -14.46 13.67
C GLY A 84 -14.16 -13.63 14.35
N ASN A 85 -13.13 -14.28 14.86
CA ASN A 85 -11.99 -13.59 15.49
C ASN A 85 -11.15 -12.81 14.47
N ALA A 86 -10.94 -13.35 13.26
CA ALA A 86 -10.23 -12.67 12.19
C ALA A 86 -10.95 -11.42 11.69
N VAL A 87 -12.29 -11.49 11.51
CA VAL A 87 -13.11 -10.34 11.11
C VAL A 87 -13.09 -9.25 12.19
N THR A 88 -13.24 -9.61 13.46
CA THR A 88 -13.16 -8.66 14.57
C THR A 88 -11.80 -7.95 14.62
N THR A 89 -10.72 -8.68 14.40
CA THR A 89 -9.36 -8.12 14.36
C THR A 89 -9.19 -7.17 13.16
N ALA A 90 -9.68 -7.53 11.96
CA ALA A 90 -9.61 -6.68 10.78
C ALA A 90 -10.42 -5.38 10.97
N LEU A 91 -11.61 -5.45 11.54
CA LEU A 91 -12.42 -4.28 11.85
C LEU A 91 -11.77 -3.37 12.90
N ALA A 92 -11.15 -3.93 13.93
CA ALA A 92 -10.39 -3.15 14.91
C ALA A 92 -9.20 -2.40 14.27
N ARG A 93 -8.45 -3.08 13.40
CA ARG A 93 -7.38 -2.46 12.60
C ARG A 93 -7.92 -1.34 11.71
N PHE A 94 -9.01 -1.60 11.00
CA PHE A 94 -9.67 -0.63 10.14
C PHE A 94 -10.07 0.64 10.91
N HIS A 95 -10.76 0.50 12.04
CA HIS A 95 -11.16 1.65 12.84
C HIS A 95 -9.96 2.45 13.37
N ALA A 96 -8.89 1.77 13.77
CA ALA A 96 -7.65 2.44 14.16
C ALA A 96 -7.02 3.23 13.00
N MET A 97 -7.03 2.68 11.78
CA MET A 97 -6.56 3.37 10.57
C MET A 97 -7.44 4.57 10.21
N ILE A 98 -8.77 4.45 10.32
CA ILE A 98 -9.70 5.58 10.12
C ILE A 98 -9.43 6.70 11.12
N ALA A 99 -9.21 6.39 12.40
CA ALA A 99 -8.88 7.38 13.40
C ALA A 99 -7.57 8.13 13.08
N ARG A 100 -6.53 7.42 12.64
CA ARG A 100 -5.27 8.02 12.18
C ARG A 100 -5.50 8.93 10.97
N ARG A 101 -6.30 8.50 10.00
CA ARG A 101 -6.60 9.29 8.81
C ARG A 101 -7.42 10.53 9.14
N ALA A 102 -8.41 10.42 10.02
CA ALA A 102 -9.19 11.56 10.54
C ALA A 102 -8.31 12.57 11.29
N ALA A 103 -7.23 12.10 11.94
CA ALA A 103 -6.19 12.96 12.51
C ALA A 103 -5.23 13.55 11.44
N ARG A 104 -5.58 13.47 10.15
CA ARG A 104 -4.83 13.97 8.98
C ARG A 104 -3.47 13.30 8.73
N GLU A 105 -3.23 12.12 9.28
CA GLU A 105 -2.06 11.34 8.88
C GLU A 105 -2.17 10.96 7.39
N PRO A 106 -1.10 11.10 6.60
CA PRO A 106 -1.13 10.73 5.18
C PRO A 106 -1.55 9.28 4.99
N LEU A 107 -2.46 9.04 4.02
CA LEU A 107 -2.97 7.71 3.72
C LEU A 107 -1.83 6.71 3.49
N GLN A 108 -0.81 7.10 2.69
CA GLN A 108 0.34 6.27 2.37
C GLN A 108 1.20 5.92 3.59
N TYR A 109 1.22 6.77 4.63
CA TYR A 109 1.92 6.43 5.87
C TYR A 109 1.12 5.44 6.72
N ILE A 110 -0.21 5.47 6.60
CA ILE A 110 -1.10 4.53 7.31
C ILE A 110 -1.01 3.15 6.68
N THR A 111 -1.02 3.07 5.34
CA THR A 111 -0.91 1.82 4.58
C THR A 111 0.53 1.32 4.48
N GLY A 112 1.52 2.21 4.62
CA GLY A 112 2.93 1.88 4.45
C GLY A 112 3.40 1.86 3.00
N HIS A 113 2.52 2.14 2.03
CA HIS A 113 2.77 1.96 0.60
C HIS A 113 2.38 3.19 -0.22
N ALA A 114 3.14 3.45 -1.28
CA ALA A 114 2.87 4.48 -2.27
C ALA A 114 3.13 3.94 -3.68
N PRO A 115 2.09 3.83 -4.53
CA PRO A 115 2.29 3.48 -5.93
C PRO A 115 3.01 4.62 -6.66
N PHE A 116 3.95 4.28 -7.52
CA PHE A 116 4.66 5.22 -8.37
C PHE A 116 5.06 4.52 -9.68
N ARG A 117 4.49 4.95 -10.80
CA ARG A 117 4.63 4.29 -12.11
C ARG A 117 4.24 2.79 -12.00
N TYR A 118 5.19 1.90 -12.25
CA TYR A 118 5.01 0.44 -12.15
C TYR A 118 5.49 -0.14 -10.82
N LEU A 119 5.87 0.71 -9.88
CA LEU A 119 6.42 0.32 -8.58
C LEU A 119 5.39 0.53 -7.48
N ASP A 120 5.43 -0.34 -6.50
CA ASP A 120 4.82 -0.14 -5.20
C ASP A 120 5.94 0.11 -4.18
N LEU A 121 6.04 1.32 -3.65
CA LEU A 121 7.14 1.74 -2.79
C LEU A 121 6.71 1.71 -1.32
N GLU A 122 7.56 1.17 -0.47
CA GLU A 122 7.39 1.32 0.98
C GLU A 122 7.68 2.76 1.40
N VAL A 123 6.78 3.34 2.17
CA VAL A 123 6.88 4.70 2.70
C VAL A 123 6.40 4.77 4.14
N GLY A 124 6.85 5.78 4.85
CA GLY A 124 6.43 6.05 6.22
C GLY A 124 7.07 7.33 6.77
N PRO A 125 6.90 7.64 8.06
CA PRO A 125 7.46 8.84 8.66
C PRO A 125 8.97 8.94 8.43
N GLY A 126 9.41 10.06 7.84
CA GLY A 126 10.82 10.35 7.57
C GLY A 126 11.24 10.20 6.12
N VAL A 127 10.33 9.83 5.21
CA VAL A 127 10.56 9.87 3.76
C VAL A 127 9.45 10.68 3.10
N PHE A 128 9.76 11.42 2.06
CA PHE A 128 8.77 12.11 1.26
C PHE A 128 7.94 11.11 0.44
N ILE A 129 6.61 11.23 0.47
CA ILE A 129 5.70 10.41 -0.33
C ILE A 129 5.84 10.81 -1.80
N PRO A 130 6.18 9.88 -2.70
CA PRO A 130 6.28 10.17 -4.12
C PRO A 130 4.99 10.82 -4.65
N ARG A 131 5.14 11.85 -5.49
CA ARG A 131 4.02 12.55 -6.10
C ARG A 131 3.83 12.07 -7.53
N THR A 132 2.59 11.92 -7.96
CA THR A 132 2.22 11.48 -9.32
C THR A 132 2.80 12.40 -10.39
N GLU A 133 2.89 13.71 -10.11
CA GLU A 133 3.48 14.68 -11.03
C GLU A 133 4.96 14.38 -11.33
N THR A 134 5.68 13.76 -10.39
CA THR A 134 7.08 13.37 -10.55
C THR A 134 7.25 12.25 -11.60
N GLU A 135 6.20 11.49 -11.88
CA GLU A 135 6.22 10.47 -12.94
C GLU A 135 6.49 11.07 -14.33
N THR A 136 6.04 12.32 -14.56
CA THR A 136 6.32 13.05 -15.81
C THR A 136 7.80 13.38 -15.97
N VAL A 137 8.50 13.63 -14.86
CA VAL A 137 9.95 13.86 -14.85
C VAL A 137 10.70 12.58 -15.23
N VAL A 138 10.29 11.44 -14.67
CA VAL A 138 10.85 10.12 -15.03
C VAL A 138 10.60 9.83 -16.50
N GLN A 139 9.38 10.08 -17.00
CA GLN A 139 9.05 9.86 -18.40
C GLN A 139 9.92 10.71 -19.33
N ALA A 140 10.08 12.00 -19.02
CA ALA A 140 10.96 12.89 -19.81
C ALA A 140 12.41 12.39 -19.83
N GLY A 141 12.90 11.84 -18.71
CA GLY A 141 14.21 11.21 -18.64
C GLY A 141 14.33 9.97 -19.54
N ILE A 142 13.33 9.09 -19.51
CA ILE A 142 13.28 7.88 -20.36
C ILE A 142 13.25 8.26 -21.83
N ASP A 143 12.42 9.24 -22.21
CA ASP A 143 12.29 9.72 -23.57
C ASP A 143 13.61 10.32 -24.09
N TRP A 144 14.31 11.06 -23.23
CA TRP A 144 15.63 11.61 -23.57
C TRP A 144 16.66 10.49 -23.77
N LEU A 145 16.76 9.53 -22.85
CA LEU A 145 17.68 8.39 -22.95
C LEU A 145 17.44 7.56 -24.23
N THR A 146 16.16 7.38 -24.58
CA THR A 146 15.75 6.64 -25.79
C THR A 146 16.17 7.41 -27.05
N ARG A 147 15.95 8.72 -27.09
CA ARG A 147 16.32 9.58 -28.22
C ARG A 147 17.84 9.59 -28.46
N GLU A 148 18.62 9.65 -27.37
CA GLU A 148 20.09 9.63 -27.42
C GLU A 148 20.64 8.22 -27.69
N ARG A 149 19.80 7.18 -27.74
CA ARG A 149 20.17 5.79 -28.02
C ARG A 149 21.29 5.24 -27.12
N LEU A 150 21.28 5.63 -25.84
CA LEU A 150 22.27 5.18 -24.87
C LEU A 150 22.00 3.72 -24.48
N SER A 151 22.91 2.82 -24.78
CA SER A 151 22.76 1.38 -24.49
C SER A 151 23.03 1.04 -23.02
N THR A 152 23.85 1.80 -22.33
CA THR A 152 24.23 1.62 -20.92
C THR A 152 24.31 2.97 -20.23
N PRO A 153 23.18 3.67 -20.06
CA PRO A 153 23.18 4.99 -19.45
C PRO A 153 23.59 4.93 -17.98
N ARG A 154 24.43 5.87 -17.57
CA ARG A 154 24.80 6.08 -16.18
C ARG A 154 24.03 7.26 -15.62
N ILE A 155 23.28 7.02 -14.56
CA ILE A 155 22.31 7.95 -14.00
C ILE A 155 22.63 8.15 -12.52
N VAL A 156 22.54 9.39 -12.05
CA VAL A 156 22.63 9.71 -10.62
C VAL A 156 21.31 10.35 -10.19
N ASP A 157 20.64 9.72 -9.24
CA ASP A 157 19.45 10.23 -8.58
C ASP A 157 19.87 10.96 -7.29
N LEU A 158 19.80 12.29 -7.32
CA LEU A 158 20.18 13.13 -6.19
C LEU A 158 18.98 13.42 -5.31
N CYS A 159 19.15 13.27 -3.99
CA CYS A 159 18.08 13.38 -3.00
C CYS A 159 17.01 12.28 -3.22
N ALA A 160 17.46 11.04 -3.34
CA ALA A 160 16.67 9.91 -3.82
C ALA A 160 15.39 9.63 -3.02
N GLY A 161 15.30 10.03 -1.75
CA GLY A 161 14.10 9.89 -0.95
C GLY A 161 13.67 8.43 -0.78
N SER A 162 12.49 8.08 -1.30
CA SER A 162 12.01 6.69 -1.36
C SER A 162 12.72 5.86 -2.43
N GLY A 163 13.51 6.48 -3.31
CA GLY A 163 14.14 5.86 -4.48
C GLY A 163 13.23 5.83 -5.71
N ALA A 164 12.10 6.54 -5.69
CA ALA A 164 11.08 6.48 -6.73
C ALA A 164 11.63 6.72 -8.15
N ILE A 165 12.42 7.77 -8.35
CA ILE A 165 12.99 8.12 -9.66
C ILE A 165 14.04 7.09 -10.08
N GLY A 166 15.03 6.84 -9.23
CA GLY A 166 16.13 5.94 -9.55
C GLY A 166 15.67 4.50 -9.81
N LEU A 167 14.73 3.99 -8.99
CA LEU A 167 14.17 2.66 -9.15
C LEU A 167 13.33 2.53 -10.42
N SER A 168 12.53 3.54 -10.77
CA SER A 168 11.80 3.55 -12.04
C SER A 168 12.77 3.50 -13.23
N LEU A 169 13.82 4.32 -13.21
CA LEU A 169 14.79 4.36 -14.30
C LEU A 169 15.56 3.04 -14.44
N VAL A 170 15.96 2.40 -13.33
CA VAL A 170 16.70 1.12 -13.42
C VAL A 170 15.82 -0.03 -13.86
N THR A 171 14.51 0.01 -13.56
CA THR A 171 13.57 -1.06 -13.94
C THR A 171 13.01 -0.89 -15.35
N GLU A 172 12.84 0.35 -15.82
CA GLU A 172 12.22 0.65 -17.11
C GLU A 172 13.22 0.86 -18.25
N VAL A 173 14.47 1.23 -17.93
CA VAL A 173 15.51 1.49 -18.95
C VAL A 173 16.52 0.36 -18.98
N ARG A 174 16.50 -0.41 -20.07
CA ARG A 174 17.42 -1.55 -20.26
C ARG A 174 18.87 -1.09 -20.21
N GLY A 175 19.67 -1.75 -19.36
CA GLY A 175 21.10 -1.47 -19.23
C GLY A 175 21.43 -0.23 -18.40
N ALA A 176 20.45 0.44 -17.82
CA ALA A 176 20.68 1.58 -16.94
C ALA A 176 21.49 1.18 -15.69
N GLN A 177 22.46 2.01 -15.36
CA GLN A 177 23.22 1.96 -14.10
C GLN A 177 22.85 3.19 -13.29
N VAL A 178 22.25 2.98 -12.10
CA VAL A 178 21.73 4.08 -11.28
C VAL A 178 22.44 4.12 -9.93
N TRP A 179 22.88 5.30 -9.55
CA TRP A 179 23.39 5.61 -8.22
C TRP A 179 22.39 6.52 -7.52
N ALA A 180 21.79 6.04 -6.43
CA ALA A 180 20.92 6.83 -5.58
C ALA A 180 21.75 7.48 -4.47
N VAL A 181 21.64 8.80 -4.34
CA VAL A 181 22.34 9.60 -3.34
C VAL A 181 21.33 10.24 -2.42
N GLU A 182 21.41 9.92 -1.12
CA GLU A 182 20.56 10.51 -0.09
C GLU A 182 21.41 10.98 1.10
N LYS A 183 21.19 12.23 1.53
CA LYS A 183 21.97 12.84 2.61
C LYS A 183 21.45 12.45 4.00
N VAL A 184 20.14 12.25 4.13
CA VAL A 184 19.50 12.02 5.43
C VAL A 184 19.48 10.52 5.73
N PRO A 185 20.16 10.04 6.79
CA PRO A 185 20.26 8.60 7.09
C PRO A 185 18.90 7.90 7.20
N ARG A 186 17.94 8.52 7.91
CA ARG A 186 16.60 7.97 8.07
C ARG A 186 15.87 7.80 6.73
N THR A 187 16.05 8.74 5.81
CA THR A 187 15.48 8.68 4.46
C THR A 187 16.20 7.65 3.61
N TYR A 188 17.54 7.55 3.75
CA TYR A 188 18.34 6.52 3.09
C TYR A 188 17.89 5.10 3.44
N ASP A 189 17.47 4.85 4.68
CA ASP A 189 16.92 3.54 5.07
C ASP A 189 15.70 3.15 4.24
N TRP A 190 14.83 4.11 3.89
CA TRP A 190 13.69 3.88 3.00
C TRP A 190 14.13 3.59 1.55
N THR A 191 15.10 4.36 1.03
CA THR A 191 15.71 4.07 -0.28
C THR A 191 16.20 2.63 -0.34
N MET A 192 16.94 2.19 0.69
CA MET A 192 17.53 0.84 0.74
C MET A 192 16.50 -0.27 0.92
N ARG A 193 15.40 -0.04 1.65
CA ARG A 193 14.29 -1.00 1.75
C ARG A 193 13.66 -1.24 0.37
N ASN A 194 13.30 -0.17 -0.32
CA ASN A 194 12.71 -0.24 -1.65
C ASN A 194 13.66 -0.87 -2.67
N TRP A 195 14.95 -0.50 -2.62
CA TRP A 195 15.96 -1.09 -3.48
C TRP A 195 16.04 -2.61 -3.32
N ARG A 196 16.17 -3.10 -2.09
CA ARG A 196 16.25 -4.54 -1.80
C ARG A 196 15.00 -5.31 -2.20
N ARG A 197 13.82 -4.68 -2.14
CA ARG A 197 12.55 -5.31 -2.49
C ARG A 197 12.37 -5.41 -4.01
N ILE A 198 12.76 -4.38 -4.74
CA ILE A 198 12.52 -4.25 -6.19
C ILE A 198 13.63 -4.89 -7.02
N SER A 199 14.88 -4.91 -6.55
CA SER A 199 16.03 -5.45 -7.28
C SER A 199 16.20 -6.97 -7.14
N ARG A 200 15.23 -7.66 -6.53
CA ARG A 200 15.16 -9.13 -6.48
C ARG A 200 14.47 -9.65 -7.73
#